data_bf670adb4dff03c19acc7cbb3e83e2a3
#
_entry.id   bf670adb4dff03c19acc7cbb3e83e2a3
#
_cell.length_a   1.000
_cell.length_b   1.000
_cell.length_c   1.000
_cell.angle_alpha   90.00
_cell.angle_beta   90.00
_cell.angle_gamma   90.00
#
_symmetry.space_group_name_H-M   'P 1'
#
loop_
_entity.id
_entity.type
_entity.pdbx_description
1 polymer ?
#
loop_
_entity_poly.entity_id
_entity_poly.type
_entity_poly.pdbx_seq_one_letter_code
_entity_poly.pdbx_strand_id
1 'polypeptide(L)'
;MAGLSHPEGMLRPDDFVAIKANWLPKDKNIVDTAEELNILSEAFVFVDDNPAEREIVSGQLGGTAVPEIGEVTDYIRVLDRSGYFETVTLSEDDLKRNDMYRANAQRAKAQSRFADYHDYLLSLEMTAEIGDFSPLYLQRITQLTNKSNQFNLTTKRYTAEQMEAVYNSDEYIRLYGKLYDKFGDNGVVAVTIGKTDSEDKGRLDIELWLMSCRVLKRDMELAMLDSLVAQAKKRGIREIYGHYYPTAKNKMVAGLYESFGFEKISQDEEGNTAWRLLVEGYEDKNTVIKVKEEHYA
;
A
#
# COMPACT_ATOMS: atom_id res chain seq x y z
N MET A 1 23.41 15.32 -15.10
CA MET A 1 23.05 14.44 -16.26
C MET A 1 24.28 13.93 -17.03
N ALA A 2 25.27 14.75 -17.35
CA ALA A 2 26.44 14.31 -18.13
C ALA A 2 27.21 13.09 -17.54
N GLY A 3 27.36 13.03 -16.22
CA GLY A 3 28.02 11.90 -15.56
C GLY A 3 27.29 10.56 -15.71
N LEU A 4 25.96 10.55 -15.71
CA LEU A 4 25.14 9.34 -15.87
C LEU A 4 25.08 8.86 -17.33
N SER A 5 25.53 9.68 -18.27
CA SER A 5 25.59 9.37 -19.70
C SER A 5 27.01 8.97 -20.16
N HIS A 6 27.96 8.89 -19.24
CA HIS A 6 29.34 8.53 -19.57
C HIS A 6 29.40 7.06 -20.05
N PRO A 7 30.07 6.74 -21.17
CA PRO A 7 30.09 5.39 -21.72
C PRO A 7 30.62 4.32 -20.76
N GLU A 8 31.62 4.68 -19.93
CA GLU A 8 32.23 3.80 -18.93
C GLU A 8 31.52 3.82 -17.57
N GLY A 9 30.45 4.63 -17.41
CA GLY A 9 29.67 4.68 -16.18
C GLY A 9 28.92 3.38 -15.94
N MET A 10 28.97 2.85 -14.73
CA MET A 10 28.20 1.67 -14.33
C MET A 10 26.70 1.98 -14.17
N LEU A 11 26.37 3.20 -13.71
CA LEU A 11 24.99 3.64 -13.50
C LEU A 11 24.46 4.40 -14.71
N ARG A 12 23.21 4.16 -15.05
CA ARG A 12 22.47 4.81 -16.13
C ARG A 12 21.30 5.63 -15.55
N PRO A 13 20.78 6.65 -16.26
CA PRO A 13 19.60 7.39 -15.81
C PRO A 13 18.43 6.46 -15.45
N ASP A 14 18.31 5.34 -16.16
CA ASP A 14 17.25 4.35 -15.93
C ASP A 14 17.43 3.51 -14.66
N ASP A 15 18.56 3.56 -13.99
CA ASP A 15 18.75 2.90 -12.69
C ASP A 15 18.12 3.71 -11.55
N PHE A 16 17.71 4.95 -11.82
CA PHE A 16 17.14 5.87 -10.83
C PHE A 16 15.64 6.05 -11.03
N VAL A 17 14.89 6.00 -9.94
CA VAL A 17 13.43 6.25 -9.93
C VAL A 17 13.14 7.75 -10.10
N ALA A 18 13.93 8.62 -9.47
CA ALA A 18 13.82 10.07 -9.57
C ALA A 18 15.21 10.71 -9.63
N ILE A 19 15.33 11.79 -10.41
CA ILE A 19 16.56 12.59 -10.52
C ILE A 19 16.19 14.06 -10.30
N LYS A 20 16.62 14.63 -9.17
CA LYS A 20 16.39 16.03 -8.79
C LYS A 20 17.68 16.86 -8.94
N ALA A 21 18.07 17.17 -10.19
CA ALA A 21 19.24 18.00 -10.49
C ALA A 21 18.84 19.49 -10.56
N ASN A 22 18.61 20.11 -9.43
CA ASN A 22 18.17 21.51 -9.27
C ASN A 22 18.92 22.18 -8.10
N TRP A 23 18.61 23.46 -7.85
CA TRP A 23 19.18 24.27 -6.76
C TRP A 23 18.27 24.40 -5.55
N LEU A 24 17.21 23.58 -5.46
CA LEU A 24 16.34 23.57 -4.28
C LEU A 24 17.04 22.88 -3.10
N PRO A 25 16.68 23.22 -1.86
CA PRO A 25 17.17 22.53 -0.68
C PRO A 25 16.90 21.02 -0.74
N LYS A 26 17.82 20.22 -0.19
CA LYS A 26 17.76 18.75 -0.25
C LYS A 26 16.53 18.20 0.48
N ASP A 27 16.17 18.78 1.63
CA ASP A 27 14.97 18.43 2.38
C ASP A 27 13.71 18.59 1.54
N LYS A 28 13.60 19.66 0.74
CA LYS A 28 12.47 19.88 -0.19
C LYS A 28 12.45 18.84 -1.30
N ASN A 29 13.60 18.55 -1.88
CA ASN A 29 13.71 17.50 -2.90
C ASN A 29 13.32 16.12 -2.36
N ILE A 30 13.63 15.81 -1.09
CA ILE A 30 13.21 14.55 -0.45
C ILE A 30 11.68 14.53 -0.29
N VAL A 31 11.07 15.61 0.22
CA VAL A 31 9.61 15.70 0.36
C VAL A 31 8.92 15.54 -0.98
N ASP A 32 9.34 16.29 -2.00
CA ASP A 32 8.78 16.19 -3.35
C ASP A 32 8.91 14.77 -3.92
N THR A 33 10.06 14.12 -3.68
CA THR A 33 10.28 12.74 -4.13
C THR A 33 9.41 11.75 -3.35
N ALA A 34 9.23 11.96 -2.05
CA ALA A 34 8.35 11.16 -1.22
C ALA A 34 6.89 11.23 -1.72
N GLU A 35 6.42 12.42 -2.07
CA GLU A 35 5.10 12.63 -2.66
C GLU A 35 4.98 11.98 -4.05
N GLU A 36 5.96 12.18 -4.93
CA GLU A 36 5.99 11.53 -6.26
C GLU A 36 5.92 10.00 -6.18
N LEU A 37 6.64 9.41 -5.23
CA LEU A 37 6.70 7.96 -5.05
C LEU A 37 5.59 7.42 -4.15
N ASN A 38 4.80 8.31 -3.53
CA ASN A 38 3.77 7.98 -2.55
C ASN A 38 4.32 7.11 -1.40
N ILE A 39 5.46 7.52 -0.83
CA ILE A 39 6.09 6.91 0.34
C ILE A 39 6.36 7.99 1.40
N LEU A 40 6.60 7.57 2.64
CA LEU A 40 6.94 8.50 3.71
C LEU A 40 8.42 8.89 3.62
N SER A 41 8.75 10.12 4.02
CA SER A 41 10.15 10.58 4.11
C SER A 41 11.02 9.71 5.04
N GLU A 42 10.40 9.08 6.03
CA GLU A 42 11.03 8.10 6.93
C GLU A 42 11.54 6.83 6.21
N ALA A 43 11.10 6.58 4.97
CA ALA A 43 11.56 5.45 4.16
C ALA A 43 12.84 5.74 3.37
N PHE A 44 13.39 6.96 3.49
CA PHE A 44 14.61 7.36 2.82
C PHE A 44 15.83 7.22 3.73
N VAL A 45 16.95 6.89 3.11
CA VAL A 45 18.28 7.07 3.67
C VAL A 45 18.94 8.18 2.86
N PHE A 46 19.21 9.32 3.50
CA PHE A 46 19.86 10.46 2.85
C PHE A 46 21.38 10.37 3.05
N VAL A 47 22.10 10.35 1.95
CA VAL A 47 23.56 10.30 1.93
C VAL A 47 24.09 11.48 1.12
N ASP A 48 24.92 12.29 1.72
CA ASP A 48 25.53 13.47 1.10
C ASP A 48 26.93 13.68 1.65
N ASP A 49 27.89 14.09 0.84
CA ASP A 49 29.26 14.35 1.25
C ASP A 49 29.37 15.66 2.06
N ASN A 50 28.44 16.60 1.85
CA ASN A 50 28.40 17.85 2.57
C ASN A 50 27.74 17.70 3.96
N PRO A 51 28.49 17.87 5.08
CA PRO A 51 27.93 17.76 6.42
C PRO A 51 26.82 18.79 6.71
N ALA A 52 26.88 19.98 6.12
CA ALA A 52 25.84 20.98 6.31
C ALA A 52 24.51 20.56 5.69
N GLU A 53 24.51 19.90 4.53
CA GLU A 53 23.31 19.35 3.92
C GLU A 53 22.73 18.20 4.75
N ARG A 54 23.60 17.34 5.32
CA ARG A 54 23.16 16.27 6.23
C ARG A 54 22.49 16.84 7.49
N GLU A 55 23.09 17.89 8.09
CA GLU A 55 22.51 18.55 9.27
C GLU A 55 21.15 19.19 8.98
N ILE A 56 21.01 19.86 7.83
CA ILE A 56 19.74 20.46 7.41
C ILE A 56 18.67 19.38 7.27
N VAL A 57 18.95 18.29 6.55
CA VAL A 57 18.00 17.21 6.34
C VAL A 57 17.62 16.53 7.66
N SER A 58 18.60 16.24 8.51
CA SER A 58 18.35 15.64 9.83
C SER A 58 17.48 16.54 10.73
N GLY A 59 17.70 17.85 10.67
CA GLY A 59 16.94 18.83 11.46
C GLY A 59 15.52 19.08 10.92
N GLN A 60 15.32 19.03 9.62
CA GLN A 60 14.02 19.30 8.99
C GLN A 60 13.16 18.05 8.82
N LEU A 61 13.76 16.88 8.65
CA LEU A 61 13.07 15.61 8.37
C LEU A 61 13.46 14.55 9.43
N GLY A 62 12.96 14.74 10.66
CA GLY A 62 13.34 13.95 11.84
C GLY A 62 13.09 12.44 11.77
N GLY A 63 12.48 11.92 10.69
CA GLY A 63 12.28 10.49 10.46
C GLY A 63 13.19 9.90 9.37
N THR A 64 13.82 10.76 8.55
CA THR A 64 14.75 10.33 7.49
C THR A 64 16.07 9.89 8.11
N ALA A 65 16.55 8.71 7.75
CA ALA A 65 17.87 8.25 8.21
C ALA A 65 18.99 9.05 7.51
N VAL A 66 19.89 9.65 8.28
CA VAL A 66 21.03 10.44 7.79
C VAL A 66 22.31 9.89 8.42
N PRO A 67 22.96 8.88 7.79
CA PRO A 67 24.17 8.27 8.34
C PRO A 67 25.37 9.22 8.29
N GLU A 68 26.23 9.16 9.31
CA GLU A 68 27.53 9.81 9.33
C GLU A 68 28.51 9.00 8.49
N ILE A 69 28.71 9.41 7.24
CA ILE A 69 29.47 8.63 6.25
C ILE A 69 30.99 8.84 6.31
N GLY A 70 31.48 9.90 7.00
CA GLY A 70 32.89 10.16 7.15
C GLY A 70 33.60 10.54 5.82
N GLU A 71 34.75 9.94 5.59
CA GLU A 71 35.53 10.13 4.36
C GLU A 71 35.03 9.22 3.22
N VAL A 72 35.28 9.59 1.97
CA VAL A 72 34.87 8.85 0.76
C VAL A 72 35.21 7.36 0.82
N THR A 73 36.37 7.03 1.41
CA THR A 73 36.82 5.63 1.58
C THR A 73 35.96 4.82 2.54
N ASP A 74 35.14 5.48 3.38
CA ASP A 74 34.30 4.85 4.39
C ASP A 74 32.85 4.67 3.97
N TYR A 75 32.39 5.34 2.90
CA TYR A 75 31.00 5.38 2.48
C TYR A 75 30.38 3.99 2.36
N ILE A 76 31.00 3.12 1.56
CA ILE A 76 30.49 1.76 1.33
C ILE A 76 30.41 1.00 2.67
N ARG A 77 31.47 1.05 3.46
CA ARG A 77 31.53 0.35 4.73
C ARG A 77 30.48 0.84 5.74
N VAL A 78 30.25 2.16 5.81
CA VAL A 78 29.25 2.73 6.70
C VAL A 78 27.85 2.33 6.29
N LEU A 79 27.52 2.46 5.00
CA LEU A 79 26.20 2.11 4.49
C LEU A 79 25.90 0.61 4.63
N ASP A 80 26.87 -0.26 4.33
CA ASP A 80 26.74 -1.70 4.47
C ASP A 80 26.49 -2.10 5.94
N ARG A 81 27.31 -1.58 6.86
CA ARG A 81 27.18 -1.90 8.30
C ARG A 81 25.93 -1.32 8.97
N SER A 82 25.36 -0.28 8.42
CA SER A 82 24.17 0.35 8.98
C SER A 82 22.89 -0.48 8.77
N GLY A 83 22.92 -1.49 7.90
CA GLY A 83 21.81 -2.41 7.68
C GLY A 83 20.56 -1.78 7.06
N TYR A 84 20.61 -0.55 6.55
CA TYR A 84 19.44 0.13 5.96
C TYR A 84 18.84 -0.60 4.77
N PHE A 85 19.67 -1.31 4.03
CA PHE A 85 19.28 -1.99 2.80
C PHE A 85 19.15 -3.51 2.98
N GLU A 86 19.37 -3.99 4.20
CA GLU A 86 19.23 -5.41 4.52
C GLU A 86 17.75 -5.83 4.50
N THR A 87 17.47 -6.90 3.79
CA THR A 87 16.14 -7.53 3.78
C THR A 87 16.27 -8.99 4.13
N VAL A 88 15.39 -9.47 5.03
CA VAL A 88 15.37 -10.89 5.43
C VAL A 88 15.00 -11.79 4.25
N THR A 89 14.10 -11.33 3.40
CA THR A 89 13.67 -12.02 2.18
C THR A 89 13.35 -10.99 1.09
N LEU A 90 13.85 -11.23 -0.12
CA LEU A 90 13.45 -10.49 -1.33
C LEU A 90 12.31 -11.27 -2.01
N SER A 91 11.15 -10.65 -2.14
CA SER A 91 10.08 -11.17 -2.97
C SER A 91 10.28 -10.76 -4.43
N GLU A 92 9.62 -11.45 -5.36
CA GLU A 92 9.60 -11.03 -6.77
C GLU A 92 9.07 -9.59 -6.95
N ASP A 93 8.13 -9.17 -6.11
CA ASP A 93 7.61 -7.81 -6.07
C ASP A 93 8.67 -6.79 -5.65
N ASP A 94 9.60 -7.16 -4.75
CA ASP A 94 10.68 -6.28 -4.34
C ASP A 94 11.69 -6.07 -5.49
N LEU A 95 11.95 -7.09 -6.29
CA LEU A 95 12.80 -7.01 -7.49
C LEU A 95 12.18 -6.10 -8.58
N LYS A 96 10.85 -6.09 -8.71
CA LYS A 96 10.12 -5.27 -9.69
C LYS A 96 9.82 -3.84 -9.18
N ARG A 97 10.27 -3.47 -8.00
CA ARG A 97 9.90 -2.19 -7.34
C ARG A 97 10.27 -0.98 -8.19
N ASN A 98 11.43 -0.98 -8.83
CA ASN A 98 11.88 0.13 -9.68
C ASN A 98 10.93 0.32 -10.88
N ASP A 99 10.53 -0.76 -11.54
CA ASP A 99 9.58 -0.71 -12.66
C ASP A 99 8.20 -0.19 -12.20
N MET A 100 7.78 -0.56 -11.00
CA MET A 100 6.53 -0.07 -10.42
C MET A 100 6.56 1.45 -10.17
N TYR A 101 7.68 2.00 -9.68
CA TYR A 101 7.83 3.44 -9.50
C TYR A 101 7.84 4.19 -10.84
N ARG A 102 8.52 3.65 -11.87
CA ARG A 102 8.47 4.21 -13.22
C ARG A 102 7.05 4.22 -13.79
N ALA A 103 6.33 3.12 -13.61
CA ALA A 103 4.92 3.05 -14.00
C ALA A 103 4.08 4.10 -13.25
N ASN A 104 4.34 4.36 -11.96
CA ASN A 104 3.68 5.41 -11.20
C ASN A 104 3.98 6.81 -11.75
N ALA A 105 5.22 7.09 -12.12
CA ALA A 105 5.59 8.36 -12.77
C ALA A 105 4.86 8.55 -14.12
N GLN A 106 4.71 7.48 -14.89
CA GLN A 106 3.94 7.50 -16.15
C GLN A 106 2.44 7.75 -15.88
N ARG A 107 1.86 7.17 -14.83
CA ARG A 107 0.49 7.40 -14.39
C ARG A 107 0.26 8.86 -13.99
N ALA A 108 1.15 9.42 -13.18
CA ALA A 108 1.09 10.83 -12.78
C ALA A 108 1.11 11.78 -14.00
N LYS A 109 2.00 11.50 -14.96
CA LYS A 109 2.05 12.24 -16.23
C LYS A 109 0.79 12.03 -17.08
N ALA A 110 0.19 10.85 -17.06
CA ALA A 110 -1.07 10.60 -17.75
C ALA A 110 -2.22 11.37 -17.09
N GLN A 111 -2.29 11.35 -15.75
CA GLN A 111 -3.30 12.05 -14.97
C GLN A 111 -3.37 13.54 -15.29
N SER A 112 -2.24 14.22 -15.46
CA SER A 112 -2.19 15.66 -15.78
C SER A 112 -2.85 16.07 -17.10
N ARG A 113 -3.24 15.09 -17.94
CA ARG A 113 -3.92 15.32 -19.22
C ARG A 113 -5.45 15.28 -19.11
N PHE A 114 -5.97 14.89 -17.97
CA PHE A 114 -7.41 14.75 -17.73
C PHE A 114 -7.88 15.87 -16.78
N ALA A 115 -9.02 16.46 -17.10
CA ALA A 115 -9.68 17.42 -16.24
C ALA A 115 -10.51 16.74 -15.15
N ASP A 116 -11.09 15.57 -15.48
CA ASP A 116 -11.88 14.75 -14.56
C ASP A 116 -11.07 13.52 -14.10
N TYR A 117 -11.16 13.24 -12.80
CA TYR A 117 -10.40 12.14 -12.21
C TYR A 117 -10.98 10.76 -12.56
N HIS A 118 -12.29 10.65 -12.67
CA HIS A 118 -12.97 9.41 -13.06
C HIS A 118 -12.60 9.02 -14.50
N ASP A 119 -12.58 9.98 -15.44
CA ASP A 119 -12.14 9.76 -16.81
C ASP A 119 -10.68 9.29 -16.86
N TYR A 120 -9.83 9.86 -16.01
CA TYR A 120 -8.46 9.37 -15.87
C TYR A 120 -8.43 7.91 -15.40
N LEU A 121 -9.19 7.54 -14.36
CA LEU A 121 -9.26 6.17 -13.87
C LEU A 121 -9.74 5.19 -14.94
N LEU A 122 -10.78 5.54 -15.71
CA LEU A 122 -11.26 4.75 -16.84
C LEU A 122 -10.15 4.55 -17.89
N SER A 123 -9.37 5.60 -18.17
CA SER A 123 -8.26 5.55 -19.11
C SER A 123 -7.13 4.60 -18.72
N LEU A 124 -7.04 4.19 -17.45
CA LEU A 124 -6.06 3.23 -16.98
C LEU A 124 -6.37 1.79 -17.40
N GLU A 125 -7.60 1.50 -17.82
CA GLU A 125 -8.05 0.16 -18.26
C GLU A 125 -7.78 -0.91 -17.19
N MET A 126 -8.10 -0.57 -15.93
CA MET A 126 -7.76 -1.40 -14.79
C MET A 126 -8.51 -2.73 -14.78
N THR A 127 -7.77 -3.77 -14.41
CA THR A 127 -8.31 -5.12 -14.15
C THR A 127 -7.80 -5.58 -12.79
N ALA A 128 -8.68 -6.07 -11.93
CA ALA A 128 -8.31 -6.69 -10.68
C ALA A 128 -8.60 -8.20 -10.70
N GLU A 129 -7.71 -8.96 -10.09
CA GLU A 129 -7.91 -10.34 -9.69
C GLU A 129 -8.15 -10.32 -8.18
N ILE A 130 -9.39 -10.64 -7.75
CA ILE A 130 -9.79 -10.66 -6.34
C ILE A 130 -10.29 -12.06 -6.02
N GLY A 131 -9.65 -12.72 -5.06
CA GLY A 131 -9.97 -14.10 -4.73
C GLY A 131 -9.65 -14.46 -3.28
N ASP A 132 -9.98 -15.71 -2.89
CA ASP A 132 -9.59 -16.26 -1.60
C ASP A 132 -8.06 -16.45 -1.53
N PHE A 133 -7.50 -16.49 -0.33
CA PHE A 133 -6.07 -16.69 -0.16
C PHE A 133 -5.60 -17.99 -0.86
N SER A 134 -4.43 -17.91 -1.45
CA SER A 134 -3.77 -19.02 -2.11
C SER A 134 -2.38 -19.23 -1.49
N PRO A 135 -1.88 -20.46 -1.37
CA PRO A 135 -0.52 -20.72 -0.88
C PRO A 135 0.54 -19.91 -1.64
N LEU A 136 0.30 -19.67 -2.94
CA LEU A 136 1.19 -18.88 -3.80
C LEU A 136 1.40 -17.46 -3.27
N TYR A 137 0.37 -16.85 -2.66
CA TYR A 137 0.39 -15.45 -2.23
C TYR A 137 0.53 -15.27 -0.71
N LEU A 138 0.47 -16.32 0.11
CA LEU A 138 0.49 -16.22 1.58
C LEU A 138 1.70 -15.45 2.10
N GLN A 139 2.90 -15.73 1.58
CA GLN A 139 4.11 -15.01 1.98
C GLN A 139 3.98 -13.51 1.68
N ARG A 140 3.48 -13.16 0.50
CA ARG A 140 3.29 -11.76 0.10
C ARG A 140 2.20 -11.08 0.91
N ILE A 141 1.09 -11.77 1.17
CA ILE A 141 0.00 -11.29 2.02
C ILE A 141 0.55 -10.98 3.42
N THR A 142 1.25 -11.93 4.05
CA THR A 142 1.89 -11.73 5.36
C THR A 142 2.85 -10.54 5.36
N GLN A 143 3.67 -10.40 4.32
CA GLN A 143 4.58 -9.26 4.17
C GLN A 143 3.82 -7.92 4.12
N LEU A 144 2.69 -7.86 3.38
CA LEU A 144 1.86 -6.65 3.30
C LEU A 144 1.28 -6.27 4.65
N THR A 145 0.82 -7.23 5.47
CA THR A 145 0.28 -6.94 6.81
C THR A 145 1.32 -6.27 7.71
N ASN A 146 2.59 -6.55 7.51
CA ASN A 146 3.69 -6.03 8.32
C ASN A 146 4.30 -4.73 7.77
N LYS A 147 4.13 -4.44 6.46
CA LYS A 147 4.70 -3.25 5.81
C LYS A 147 3.68 -2.11 5.58
N SER A 148 2.36 -2.39 5.59
CA SER A 148 1.33 -1.37 5.30
C SER A 148 0.93 -0.61 6.56
N ASN A 149 1.09 0.72 6.54
CA ASN A 149 0.78 1.58 7.67
C ASN A 149 -0.26 2.67 7.32
N GLN A 150 -0.19 3.25 6.12
CA GLN A 150 -1.05 4.38 5.72
C GLN A 150 -2.49 3.93 5.45
N PHE A 151 -2.65 2.90 4.64
CA PHE A 151 -3.95 2.29 4.41
C PHE A 151 -4.01 0.95 5.17
N ASN A 152 -4.29 1.02 6.45
CA ASN A 152 -4.53 -0.12 7.33
C ASN A 152 -5.47 0.32 8.44
N LEU A 153 -6.70 -0.17 8.41
CA LEU A 153 -7.79 0.30 9.27
C LEU A 153 -7.62 -0.16 10.74
N THR A 154 -7.14 -1.37 10.97
CA THR A 154 -7.02 -1.96 12.31
C THR A 154 -5.58 -2.06 12.81
N THR A 155 -4.60 -1.80 11.93
CA THR A 155 -3.16 -1.94 12.20
C THR A 155 -2.73 -3.33 12.69
N LYS A 156 -3.61 -4.33 12.60
CA LYS A 156 -3.32 -5.71 12.98
C LYS A 156 -2.18 -6.28 12.14
N ARG A 157 -1.30 -7.04 12.79
CA ARG A 157 -0.14 -7.71 12.18
C ARG A 157 -0.31 -9.22 12.33
N TYR A 158 0.26 -9.96 11.40
CA TYR A 158 0.19 -11.42 11.42
C TYR A 158 1.58 -12.00 11.24
N THR A 159 1.91 -13.03 12.06
CA THR A 159 3.04 -13.91 11.77
C THR A 159 2.68 -14.88 10.64
N ALA A 160 3.67 -15.61 10.12
CA ALA A 160 3.41 -16.61 9.08
C ALA A 160 2.47 -17.71 9.61
N GLU A 161 2.66 -18.17 10.84
CA GLU A 161 1.83 -19.19 11.48
C GLU A 161 0.39 -18.71 11.69
N GLN A 162 0.20 -17.45 12.11
CA GLN A 162 -1.12 -16.86 12.25
C GLN A 162 -1.83 -16.71 10.90
N MET A 163 -1.10 -16.34 9.86
CA MET A 163 -1.66 -16.22 8.52
C MET A 163 -2.05 -17.59 7.95
N GLU A 164 -1.24 -18.61 8.21
CA GLU A 164 -1.57 -20.00 7.85
C GLU A 164 -2.81 -20.52 8.61
N ALA A 165 -2.95 -20.17 9.90
CA ALA A 165 -4.14 -20.51 10.67
C ALA A 165 -5.39 -19.82 10.08
N VAL A 166 -5.31 -18.56 9.67
CA VAL A 166 -6.39 -17.85 8.96
C VAL A 166 -6.70 -18.57 7.64
N TYR A 167 -5.69 -18.94 6.87
CA TYR A 167 -5.85 -19.64 5.59
C TYR A 167 -6.59 -20.97 5.75
N ASN A 168 -6.30 -21.75 6.80
CA ASN A 168 -6.86 -23.07 7.01
C ASN A 168 -8.22 -23.10 7.74
N SER A 169 -8.78 -21.92 8.09
CA SER A 169 -10.01 -21.81 8.86
C SER A 169 -11.19 -21.33 8.01
N ASP A 170 -12.30 -22.05 8.06
CA ASP A 170 -13.57 -21.67 7.39
C ASP A 170 -14.31 -20.54 8.09
N GLU A 171 -13.87 -20.11 9.29
CA GLU A 171 -14.47 -18.98 9.99
C GLU A 171 -14.19 -17.63 9.30
N TYR A 172 -13.25 -17.59 8.38
CA TYR A 172 -12.84 -16.34 7.74
C TYR A 172 -13.37 -16.22 6.31
N ILE A 173 -13.76 -14.99 5.94
CA ILE A 173 -13.76 -14.50 4.57
C ILE A 173 -12.44 -13.75 4.39
N ARG A 174 -11.61 -14.22 3.49
CA ARG A 174 -10.27 -13.69 3.26
C ARG A 174 -10.10 -13.42 1.78
N LEU A 175 -9.73 -12.19 1.47
CA LEU A 175 -9.58 -11.77 0.08
C LEU A 175 -8.21 -11.12 -0.11
N TYR A 176 -7.52 -11.54 -1.15
CA TYR A 176 -6.42 -10.78 -1.72
C TYR A 176 -6.90 -10.06 -2.97
N GLY A 177 -6.22 -8.97 -3.32
CA GLY A 177 -6.46 -8.26 -4.56
C GLY A 177 -5.15 -7.93 -5.26
N LYS A 178 -5.05 -8.31 -6.56
CA LYS A 178 -4.01 -7.87 -7.49
C LYS A 178 -4.61 -6.86 -8.43
N LEU A 179 -3.83 -5.86 -8.80
CA LEU A 179 -4.26 -4.82 -9.72
C LEU A 179 -3.33 -4.74 -10.93
N TYR A 180 -3.93 -4.72 -12.09
CA TYR A 180 -3.27 -4.50 -13.38
C TYR A 180 -3.83 -3.26 -14.05
N ASP A 181 -3.00 -2.53 -14.77
CA ASP A 181 -3.44 -1.45 -15.65
C ASP A 181 -2.56 -1.40 -16.90
N LYS A 182 -2.84 -0.46 -17.81
CA LYS A 182 -2.08 -0.33 -19.07
C LYS A 182 -0.57 -0.06 -18.89
N PHE A 183 -0.12 0.30 -17.69
CA PHE A 183 1.29 0.54 -17.37
C PHE A 183 1.97 -0.66 -16.70
N GLY A 184 1.21 -1.71 -16.33
CA GLY A 184 1.76 -2.96 -15.84
C GLY A 184 1.05 -3.59 -14.65
N ASP A 185 1.69 -4.65 -14.13
CA ASP A 185 1.24 -5.43 -12.97
C ASP A 185 1.72 -4.76 -11.67
N ASN A 186 0.77 -4.44 -10.79
CA ASN A 186 1.07 -3.90 -9.47
C ASN A 186 1.25 -5.00 -8.40
N GLY A 187 1.05 -6.28 -8.76
CA GLY A 187 1.12 -7.42 -7.85
C GLY A 187 -0.02 -7.47 -6.84
N VAL A 188 0.16 -8.25 -5.76
CA VAL A 188 -0.79 -8.28 -4.63
C VAL A 188 -0.68 -6.97 -3.86
N VAL A 189 -1.76 -6.20 -3.86
CA VAL A 189 -1.81 -4.81 -3.35
C VAL A 189 -2.89 -4.56 -2.31
N ALA A 190 -3.86 -5.46 -2.17
CA ALA A 190 -4.95 -5.33 -1.20
C ALA A 190 -5.17 -6.65 -0.46
N VAL A 191 -5.53 -6.56 0.81
CA VAL A 191 -5.88 -7.70 1.67
C VAL A 191 -7.03 -7.30 2.57
N THR A 192 -8.07 -8.16 2.62
CA THR A 192 -9.19 -8.03 3.55
C THR A 192 -9.41 -9.37 4.25
N ILE A 193 -9.52 -9.35 5.57
CA ILE A 193 -9.81 -10.52 6.39
C ILE A 193 -11.01 -10.17 7.27
N GLY A 194 -12.11 -10.87 7.08
CA GLY A 194 -13.29 -10.80 7.94
C GLY A 194 -13.48 -12.12 8.67
N LYS A 195 -13.78 -12.06 9.96
CA LYS A 195 -14.08 -13.24 10.78
C LYS A 195 -15.58 -13.30 11.07
N THR A 196 -16.18 -14.47 10.84
CA THR A 196 -17.57 -14.73 11.22
C THR A 196 -17.68 -14.79 12.74
N ASP A 197 -18.64 -14.11 13.30
CA ASP A 197 -18.88 -14.13 14.75
C ASP A 197 -19.24 -15.54 15.23
N SER A 198 -18.79 -15.92 16.43
CA SER A 198 -19.00 -17.25 16.97
C SER A 198 -20.45 -17.48 17.42
N GLU A 199 -21.12 -16.45 17.91
CA GLU A 199 -22.47 -16.48 18.46
C GLU A 199 -23.52 -16.13 17.40
N ASP A 200 -23.26 -15.12 16.53
CA ASP A 200 -24.11 -14.76 15.40
C ASP A 200 -23.45 -15.04 14.06
N LYS A 201 -23.78 -16.18 13.47
CA LYS A 201 -23.26 -16.58 12.15
C LYS A 201 -23.70 -15.65 10.99
N GLY A 202 -24.64 -14.77 11.23
CA GLY A 202 -25.05 -13.71 10.28
C GLY A 202 -24.19 -12.45 10.34
N ARG A 203 -23.20 -12.40 11.25
CA ARG A 203 -22.29 -11.28 11.45
C ARG A 203 -20.89 -11.60 11.00
N LEU A 204 -20.23 -10.66 10.30
CA LEU A 204 -18.83 -10.68 9.90
C LEU A 204 -18.12 -9.46 10.47
N ASP A 205 -17.05 -9.65 11.22
CA ASP A 205 -16.19 -8.57 11.72
C ASP A 205 -14.93 -8.47 10.87
N ILE A 206 -14.68 -7.31 10.28
CA ILE A 206 -13.45 -7.03 9.51
C ILE A 206 -12.29 -6.88 10.49
N GLU A 207 -11.45 -7.92 10.58
CA GLU A 207 -10.25 -7.91 11.42
C GLU A 207 -9.08 -7.18 10.78
N LEU A 208 -9.01 -7.20 9.45
CA LEU A 208 -7.96 -6.52 8.69
C LEU A 208 -8.52 -6.01 7.38
N TRP A 209 -8.20 -4.77 7.06
CA TRP A 209 -8.31 -4.20 5.72
C TRP A 209 -7.13 -3.29 5.47
N LEU A 210 -6.33 -3.67 4.51
CA LEU A 210 -5.16 -2.88 4.11
C LEU A 210 -4.99 -2.83 2.60
N MET A 211 -4.30 -1.78 2.15
CA MET A 211 -3.82 -1.68 0.79
C MET A 211 -2.40 -1.12 0.75
N SER A 212 -1.70 -1.46 -0.31
CA SER A 212 -0.40 -0.87 -0.64
C SER A 212 -0.55 0.60 -1.03
N CYS A 213 0.35 1.46 -0.58
CA CYS A 213 0.39 2.87 -0.98
C CYS A 213 0.50 3.07 -2.51
N ARG A 214 0.96 2.07 -3.24
CA ARG A 214 1.11 2.09 -4.70
C ARG A 214 -0.19 2.23 -5.48
N VAL A 215 -1.32 1.83 -4.90
CA VAL A 215 -2.63 1.79 -5.57
C VAL A 215 -3.69 2.67 -4.92
N LEU A 216 -3.26 3.56 -4.03
CA LEU A 216 -4.17 4.51 -3.40
C LEU A 216 -4.85 5.40 -4.45
N LYS A 217 -6.11 5.77 -4.17
CA LYS A 217 -6.94 6.60 -5.05
C LYS A 217 -7.25 5.97 -6.41
N ARG A 218 -7.26 4.64 -6.53
CA ARG A 218 -7.61 3.94 -7.76
C ARG A 218 -8.88 3.11 -7.65
N ASP A 219 -9.69 3.36 -6.64
CA ASP A 219 -10.95 2.68 -6.36
C ASP A 219 -10.81 1.15 -6.15
N MET A 220 -9.58 0.67 -5.88
CA MET A 220 -9.34 -0.73 -5.54
C MET A 220 -10.06 -1.12 -4.25
N GLU A 221 -10.22 -0.19 -3.32
CA GLU A 221 -11.00 -0.35 -2.09
C GLU A 221 -12.48 -0.62 -2.38
N LEU A 222 -13.06 -0.01 -3.42
CA LEU A 222 -14.44 -0.24 -3.82
C LEU A 222 -14.62 -1.65 -4.41
N ALA A 223 -13.70 -2.07 -5.27
CA ALA A 223 -13.72 -3.42 -5.83
C ALA A 223 -13.55 -4.50 -4.76
N MET A 224 -12.69 -4.26 -3.76
CA MET A 224 -12.53 -5.16 -2.60
C MET A 224 -13.79 -5.23 -1.75
N LEU A 225 -14.50 -4.09 -1.54
CA LEU A 225 -15.75 -4.05 -0.81
C LEU A 225 -16.84 -4.86 -1.51
N ASP A 226 -17.04 -4.62 -2.81
CA ASP A 226 -18.05 -5.34 -3.60
C ASP A 226 -17.80 -6.85 -3.54
N SER A 227 -16.52 -7.27 -3.68
CA SER A 227 -16.13 -8.68 -3.57
C SER A 227 -16.36 -9.24 -2.15
N LEU A 228 -16.08 -8.46 -1.10
CA LEU A 228 -16.34 -8.87 0.29
C LEU A 228 -17.83 -9.08 0.53
N VAL A 229 -18.67 -8.13 0.08
CA VAL A 229 -20.12 -8.21 0.23
C VAL A 229 -20.69 -9.38 -0.58
N ALA A 230 -20.17 -9.63 -1.78
CA ALA A 230 -20.58 -10.78 -2.60
C ALA A 230 -20.29 -12.11 -1.88
N GLN A 231 -19.10 -12.25 -1.26
CA GLN A 231 -18.76 -13.44 -0.46
C GLN A 231 -19.61 -13.54 0.82
N ALA A 232 -19.88 -12.42 1.48
CA ALA A 232 -20.76 -12.35 2.66
C ALA A 232 -22.17 -12.84 2.31
N LYS A 233 -22.75 -12.38 1.18
CA LYS A 233 -24.05 -12.84 0.67
C LYS A 233 -24.05 -14.36 0.44
N LYS A 234 -23.02 -14.93 -0.20
CA LYS A 234 -22.88 -16.37 -0.45
C LYS A 234 -22.85 -17.20 0.85
N ARG A 235 -22.33 -16.63 1.95
CA ARG A 235 -22.24 -17.29 3.27
C ARG A 235 -23.42 -16.98 4.21
N GLY A 236 -24.43 -16.25 3.74
CA GLY A 236 -25.61 -15.89 4.55
C GLY A 236 -25.32 -14.84 5.65
N ILE A 237 -24.23 -14.09 5.52
CA ILE A 237 -23.92 -12.95 6.39
C ILE A 237 -24.94 -11.84 6.10
N ARG A 238 -25.49 -11.26 7.17
CA ARG A 238 -26.47 -10.17 7.09
C ARG A 238 -25.85 -8.81 7.37
N GLU A 239 -24.83 -8.78 8.23
CA GLU A 239 -24.20 -7.56 8.69
C GLU A 239 -22.67 -7.69 8.66
N ILE A 240 -22.00 -6.65 8.18
CA ILE A 240 -20.53 -6.53 8.18
C ILE A 240 -20.15 -5.40 9.13
N TYR A 241 -19.32 -5.70 10.12
CA TYR A 241 -18.78 -4.74 11.06
C TYR A 241 -17.36 -4.35 10.68
N GLY A 242 -17.10 -3.05 10.64
CA GLY A 242 -15.80 -2.47 10.38
C GLY A 242 -15.24 -1.76 11.59
N HIS A 243 -13.94 -1.82 11.80
CA HIS A 243 -13.25 -1.16 12.90
C HIS A 243 -12.13 -0.28 12.38
N TYR A 244 -12.02 0.93 12.93
CA TYR A 244 -10.89 1.81 12.65
C TYR A 244 -10.21 2.20 13.96
N TYR A 245 -8.91 1.94 14.03
CA TYR A 245 -8.04 2.29 15.15
C TYR A 245 -7.05 3.35 14.69
N PRO A 246 -7.17 4.62 15.17
CA PRO A 246 -6.36 5.73 14.69
C PRO A 246 -4.90 5.61 15.09
N THR A 247 -4.03 5.96 14.16
CA THR A 247 -2.59 6.13 14.39
C THR A 247 -2.09 7.40 13.70
N ALA A 248 -0.86 7.81 13.99
CA ALA A 248 -0.25 8.94 13.30
C ALA A 248 -0.16 8.71 11.77
N LYS A 249 -0.12 7.44 11.31
CA LYS A 249 0.17 7.06 9.91
C LYS A 249 -1.09 6.74 9.09
N ASN A 250 -2.22 6.35 9.71
CA ASN A 250 -3.41 5.89 8.98
C ASN A 250 -4.58 6.88 8.95
N LYS A 251 -4.34 8.14 9.26
CA LYS A 251 -5.39 9.20 9.29
C LYS A 251 -6.18 9.30 7.97
N MET A 252 -5.54 8.98 6.85
CA MET A 252 -6.17 9.05 5.53
C MET A 252 -7.36 8.11 5.35
N VAL A 253 -7.48 7.04 6.16
CA VAL A 253 -8.58 6.07 6.08
C VAL A 253 -9.63 6.25 7.17
N ALA A 254 -9.56 7.33 7.97
CA ALA A 254 -10.49 7.58 9.06
C ALA A 254 -11.97 7.67 8.62
N GLY A 255 -12.23 8.21 7.42
CA GLY A 255 -13.58 8.34 6.85
C GLY A 255 -13.95 7.24 5.85
N LEU A 256 -13.16 6.18 5.73
CA LEU A 256 -13.34 5.18 4.68
C LEU A 256 -14.68 4.44 4.81
N TYR A 257 -15.02 3.97 6.01
CA TYR A 257 -16.29 3.27 6.24
C TYR A 257 -17.51 4.15 5.98
N GLU A 258 -17.44 5.44 6.35
CA GLU A 258 -18.49 6.40 6.05
C GLU A 258 -18.68 6.56 4.53
N SER A 259 -17.58 6.71 3.78
CA SER A 259 -17.63 6.82 2.30
C SER A 259 -18.18 5.57 1.62
N PHE A 260 -18.07 4.42 2.27
CA PHE A 260 -18.64 3.15 1.83
C PHE A 260 -20.13 2.97 2.18
N GLY A 261 -20.69 3.91 2.96
CA GLY A 261 -22.09 3.85 3.40
C GLY A 261 -22.31 2.95 4.63
N PHE A 262 -21.27 2.67 5.39
CA PHE A 262 -21.45 2.05 6.71
C PHE A 262 -22.05 3.06 7.69
N GLU A 263 -22.91 2.58 8.56
CA GLU A 263 -23.46 3.33 9.69
C GLU A 263 -22.46 3.30 10.86
N LYS A 264 -22.17 4.47 11.45
CA LYS A 264 -21.31 4.56 12.64
C LYS A 264 -22.05 4.08 13.88
N ILE A 265 -21.53 3.06 14.54
CA ILE A 265 -22.14 2.44 15.72
C ILE A 265 -21.59 3.07 17.01
N SER A 266 -20.28 3.27 17.09
CA SER A 266 -19.66 3.81 18.29
C SER A 266 -18.35 4.52 18.00
N GLN A 267 -17.95 5.33 18.96
CA GLN A 267 -16.62 5.93 19.04
C GLN A 267 -16.23 6.02 20.52
N ASP A 268 -15.02 5.60 20.85
CA ASP A 268 -14.48 5.75 22.20
C ASP A 268 -13.64 7.04 22.37
N GLU A 269 -13.09 7.23 23.57
CA GLU A 269 -12.27 8.40 23.93
C GLU A 269 -10.92 8.43 23.21
N GLU A 270 -10.41 7.27 22.76
CA GLU A 270 -9.16 7.13 21.99
C GLU A 270 -9.38 7.42 20.51
N GLY A 271 -10.63 7.59 20.09
CA GLY A 271 -11.03 7.85 18.71
C GLY A 271 -11.20 6.57 17.87
N ASN A 272 -11.18 5.38 18.52
CA ASN A 272 -11.52 4.14 17.83
C ASN A 272 -12.99 4.17 17.45
N THR A 273 -13.31 3.70 16.24
CA THR A 273 -14.68 3.70 15.74
C THR A 273 -15.12 2.32 15.28
N ALA A 274 -16.38 1.99 15.52
CA ALA A 274 -17.04 0.81 14.98
C ALA A 274 -18.16 1.22 14.03
N TRP A 275 -18.32 0.46 12.96
CA TRP A 275 -19.20 0.73 11.84
C TRP A 275 -19.94 -0.54 11.44
N ARG A 276 -21.12 -0.38 10.85
CA ARG A 276 -21.96 -1.49 10.39
C ARG A 276 -22.46 -1.24 8.97
N LEU A 277 -22.41 -2.28 8.15
CA LEU A 277 -23.04 -2.32 6.82
C LEU A 277 -24.07 -3.44 6.79
N LEU A 278 -25.28 -3.14 6.33
CA LEU A 278 -26.28 -4.16 6.01
C LEU A 278 -25.99 -4.72 4.62
N VAL A 279 -25.92 -6.05 4.55
CA VAL A 279 -25.63 -6.77 3.28
C VAL A 279 -26.85 -6.76 2.37
N GLU A 280 -28.06 -6.76 2.96
CA GLU A 280 -29.31 -6.60 2.22
C GLU A 280 -29.41 -5.18 1.64
N GLY A 281 -29.77 -5.06 0.37
CA GLY A 281 -29.88 -3.78 -0.31
C GLY A 281 -28.52 -3.14 -0.69
N TYR A 282 -27.40 -3.82 -0.45
CA TYR A 282 -26.11 -3.31 -0.92
C TYR A 282 -26.02 -3.34 -2.45
N GLU A 283 -25.64 -2.21 -3.01
CA GLU A 283 -25.36 -2.02 -4.44
C GLU A 283 -23.85 -1.85 -4.66
N ASP A 284 -23.32 -2.49 -5.70
CA ASP A 284 -21.92 -2.41 -6.06
C ASP A 284 -21.48 -0.97 -6.31
N LYS A 285 -20.29 -0.63 -5.84
CA LYS A 285 -19.74 0.73 -5.86
C LYS A 285 -18.61 0.91 -6.87
N ASN A 286 -17.94 -0.19 -7.23
CA ASN A 286 -16.87 -0.15 -8.20
C ASN A 286 -17.40 0.04 -9.61
N THR A 287 -16.96 1.11 -10.28
CA THR A 287 -17.39 1.46 -11.65
C THR A 287 -16.23 1.49 -12.65
N VAL A 288 -14.97 1.39 -12.18
CA VAL A 288 -13.79 1.63 -13.03
C VAL A 288 -12.90 0.40 -13.21
N ILE A 289 -12.95 -0.57 -12.29
CA ILE A 289 -12.09 -1.75 -12.32
C ILE A 289 -12.88 -2.97 -12.84
N LYS A 290 -12.35 -3.66 -13.84
CA LYS A 290 -12.90 -4.95 -14.28
C LYS A 290 -12.39 -6.03 -13.34
N VAL A 291 -13.25 -6.57 -12.47
CA VAL A 291 -12.88 -7.65 -11.55
C VAL A 291 -12.98 -8.99 -12.28
N LYS A 292 -11.89 -9.75 -12.25
CA LYS A 292 -11.86 -11.16 -12.63
C LYS A 292 -12.03 -11.97 -11.35
N GLU A 293 -13.14 -12.69 -11.24
CA GLU A 293 -13.32 -13.68 -10.18
C GLU A 293 -12.50 -14.93 -10.56
N GLU A 294 -11.52 -15.29 -9.74
CA GLU A 294 -10.92 -16.61 -9.86
C GLU A 294 -11.84 -17.62 -9.17
N HIS A 295 -12.43 -18.48 -9.97
CA HIS A 295 -13.03 -19.72 -9.47
C HIS A 295 -11.90 -20.74 -9.32
N TYR A 296 -11.37 -20.91 -8.12
CA TYR A 296 -10.62 -22.12 -7.82
C TYR A 296 -11.60 -23.29 -7.81
N ALA A 297 -11.46 -24.16 -8.83
CA ALA A 297 -12.15 -25.44 -8.91
C ALA A 297 -11.55 -26.45 -7.94
#